data_535945dc4bbfaa9ce3dfb28ab0f6f837
#
_entry.id   535945dc4bbfaa9ce3dfb28ab0f6f837
#
_cell.length_a   1.000
_cell.length_b   1.000
_cell.length_c   1.000
_cell.angle_alpha   90.00
_cell.angle_beta   90.00
_cell.angle_gamma   90.00
#
_symmetry.space_group_name_H-M   'P 1'
#
loop_
_entity.id
_entity.type
_entity.pdbx_description
1 polymer ?
#
loop_
_entity_poly.entity_id
_entity_poly.type
_entity_poly.pdbx_seq_one_letter_code
_entity_poly.pdbx_strand_id
1 'polypeptide(L)'
;LEELNRVYDAKAIAPKAGSDSDGKLTITISKGMEIFHTSPVDAGIYTVMISGEAGKNYKAGSAAYSFEIRKAPLTVTAVDQRIALGSEIPEYMADYKGFQGTDEERVLGGALQFVCEYTANSPIGEYAIVPSGLTSDNYEIQFVNGTLYVNLKNSHISSGSGSSGSSGDSGSEITSSGGTWDKQEKGWRFYYKNGSYAAGKRTKDADGTIYE
;
A
#
# COMPACT_ATOMS: atom_id res chain seq x y z
N LEU A 1 -26.92 12.83 -19.97
CA LEU A 1 -26.56 13.10 -18.56
C LEU A 1 -25.90 11.91 -17.85
N GLU A 2 -26.05 10.71 -18.35
CA GLU A 2 -25.31 9.53 -17.86
C GLU A 2 -23.79 9.69 -18.01
N GLU A 3 -23.33 10.43 -18.99
CA GLU A 3 -21.92 10.76 -19.21
C GLU A 3 -21.31 11.71 -18.16
N LEU A 4 -22.13 12.35 -17.32
CA LEU A 4 -21.64 13.24 -16.26
C LEU A 4 -21.26 12.45 -14.99
N ASN A 5 -21.90 11.31 -14.71
CA ASN A 5 -21.52 10.46 -13.61
C ASN A 5 -20.19 9.77 -13.91
N ARG A 6 -19.20 9.95 -13.06
CA ARG A 6 -17.89 9.33 -13.23
C ARG A 6 -17.15 9.15 -11.92
N VAL A 7 -16.03 8.45 -11.97
CA VAL A 7 -15.03 8.43 -10.92
C VAL A 7 -14.11 9.64 -11.10
N TYR A 8 -13.64 10.21 -10.00
CA TYR A 8 -12.65 11.29 -9.99
C TYR A 8 -11.42 10.90 -10.86
N ASP A 9 -11.05 11.80 -11.77
CA ASP A 9 -9.95 11.63 -12.73
C ASP A 9 -9.08 12.89 -12.86
N ALA A 10 -9.20 13.80 -11.89
CA ALA A 10 -8.53 15.10 -11.83
C ALA A 10 -8.85 16.03 -13.03
N LYS A 11 -9.97 15.79 -13.72
CA LYS A 11 -10.39 16.60 -14.87
C LYS A 11 -11.70 17.31 -14.59
N ALA A 12 -11.85 18.53 -15.10
CA ALA A 12 -13.07 19.29 -15.00
C ALA A 12 -14.22 18.67 -15.81
N ILE A 13 -15.45 18.72 -15.27
CA ILE A 13 -16.67 18.39 -15.99
C ILE A 13 -17.33 19.67 -16.49
N ALA A 14 -17.51 19.78 -17.81
CA ALA A 14 -18.21 20.87 -18.45
C ALA A 14 -19.54 20.35 -19.05
N PRO A 15 -20.67 20.43 -18.32
CA PRO A 15 -21.96 20.07 -18.85
C PRO A 15 -22.32 20.90 -20.09
N LYS A 16 -22.88 20.25 -21.10
CA LYS A 16 -23.35 20.91 -22.32
C LYS A 16 -24.86 20.82 -22.41
N ALA A 17 -25.50 21.88 -22.80
CA ALA A 17 -26.92 21.91 -23.11
C ALA A 17 -27.14 22.49 -24.49
N GLY A 18 -28.17 21.97 -25.17
CA GLY A 18 -28.65 22.48 -26.43
C GLY A 18 -30.13 22.85 -26.31
N SER A 19 -30.60 23.73 -27.17
CA SER A 19 -32.02 24.11 -27.30
C SER A 19 -32.33 24.47 -28.75
N ASP A 20 -33.54 24.16 -29.17
CA ASP A 20 -34.06 24.59 -30.48
C ASP A 20 -34.56 26.04 -30.43
N SER A 21 -34.61 26.66 -29.24
CA SER A 21 -35.00 28.04 -29.03
C SER A 21 -33.85 28.98 -29.38
N ASP A 22 -34.19 30.14 -29.90
CA ASP A 22 -33.28 31.28 -30.09
C ASP A 22 -33.04 32.07 -28.77
N GLY A 23 -33.72 31.68 -27.68
CA GLY A 23 -33.48 32.21 -26.34
C GLY A 23 -32.13 31.79 -25.75
N LYS A 24 -31.52 32.67 -24.97
CA LYS A 24 -30.22 32.40 -24.34
C LYS A 24 -30.33 31.28 -23.32
N LEU A 25 -29.39 30.32 -23.39
CA LEU A 25 -29.20 29.28 -22.37
C LEU A 25 -28.19 29.74 -21.33
N THR A 26 -28.51 29.45 -20.07
CA THR A 26 -27.60 29.60 -18.93
C THR A 26 -27.48 28.28 -18.21
N ILE A 27 -26.24 27.84 -17.95
CA ILE A 27 -25.94 26.64 -17.18
C ILE A 27 -25.34 27.07 -15.86
N THR A 28 -25.93 26.61 -14.76
CA THR A 28 -25.42 26.84 -13.40
C THR A 28 -25.15 25.51 -12.73
N ILE A 29 -23.99 25.35 -12.09
CA ILE A 29 -23.61 24.15 -11.35
C ILE A 29 -23.55 24.51 -9.88
N SER A 30 -24.09 23.66 -9.02
CA SER A 30 -24.04 23.84 -7.57
C SER A 30 -23.73 22.53 -6.84
N LYS A 31 -23.17 22.64 -5.64
CA LYS A 31 -23.00 21.55 -4.67
C LYS A 31 -23.63 22.02 -3.35
N GLY A 32 -24.80 21.49 -3.04
CA GLY A 32 -25.64 22.04 -1.97
C GLY A 32 -26.04 23.48 -2.26
N MET A 33 -25.66 24.41 -1.37
CA MET A 33 -25.94 25.86 -1.53
C MET A 33 -24.84 26.63 -2.27
N GLU A 34 -23.69 26.00 -2.53
CA GLU A 34 -22.56 26.62 -3.20
C GLU A 34 -22.74 26.60 -4.72
N ILE A 35 -22.60 27.75 -5.36
CA ILE A 35 -22.65 27.87 -6.81
C ILE A 35 -21.25 27.94 -7.37
N PHE A 36 -20.96 27.05 -8.34
CA PHE A 36 -19.69 27.01 -9.02
C PHE A 36 -19.71 27.86 -10.28
N HIS A 37 -18.74 28.76 -10.39
CA HIS A 37 -18.51 29.57 -11.60
C HIS A 37 -17.54 28.89 -12.58
N THR A 38 -16.95 27.77 -12.16
CA THR A 38 -16.04 26.94 -12.95
C THR A 38 -16.56 25.51 -13.00
N SER A 39 -16.08 24.75 -13.97
CA SER A 39 -16.40 23.33 -14.08
C SER A 39 -15.84 22.55 -12.88
N PRO A 40 -16.65 21.76 -12.16
CA PRO A 40 -16.19 21.01 -11.00
C PRO A 40 -15.19 19.92 -11.40
N VAL A 41 -14.25 19.69 -10.50
CA VAL A 41 -13.24 18.64 -10.61
C VAL A 41 -13.44 17.61 -9.48
N ASP A 42 -13.65 18.09 -8.25
CA ASP A 42 -13.63 17.30 -7.02
C ASP A 42 -14.80 16.31 -6.92
N ALA A 43 -14.60 15.27 -6.16
CA ALA A 43 -15.65 14.30 -5.87
C ALA A 43 -16.81 14.92 -5.09
N GLY A 44 -18.02 14.51 -5.42
CA GLY A 44 -19.23 15.02 -4.78
C GLY A 44 -20.47 14.90 -5.66
N ILE A 45 -21.60 15.26 -5.09
CA ILE A 45 -22.88 15.31 -5.78
C ILE A 45 -23.16 16.76 -6.19
N TYR A 46 -23.38 16.98 -7.47
CA TYR A 46 -23.60 18.27 -8.08
C TYR A 46 -24.98 18.35 -8.71
N THR A 47 -25.55 19.55 -8.75
CA THR A 47 -26.78 19.84 -9.48
C THR A 47 -26.46 20.81 -10.62
N VAL A 48 -26.82 20.43 -11.83
CA VAL A 48 -26.80 21.31 -13.00
C VAL A 48 -28.20 21.86 -13.20
N MET A 49 -28.34 23.18 -13.17
CA MET A 49 -29.55 23.88 -13.57
C MET A 49 -29.33 24.50 -14.95
N ILE A 50 -30.20 24.20 -15.89
CA ILE A 50 -30.22 24.77 -17.22
C ILE A 50 -31.44 25.65 -17.31
N SER A 51 -31.26 26.95 -17.58
CA SER A 51 -32.33 27.92 -17.74
C SER A 51 -32.28 28.50 -19.15
N GLY A 52 -33.41 28.51 -19.83
CA GLY A 52 -33.57 29.09 -21.14
C GLY A 52 -34.47 30.35 -21.06
N GLU A 53 -34.03 31.46 -21.63
CA GLU A 53 -34.85 32.66 -21.82
C GLU A 53 -35.92 32.42 -22.88
N ALA A 54 -36.99 33.22 -22.85
CA ALA A 54 -38.02 33.18 -23.90
C ALA A 54 -37.41 33.55 -25.26
N GLY A 55 -37.67 32.74 -26.26
CA GLY A 55 -37.37 33.05 -27.66
C GLY A 55 -38.60 33.52 -28.43
N LYS A 56 -38.48 33.70 -29.75
CA LYS A 56 -39.59 34.18 -30.60
C LYS A 56 -40.78 33.24 -30.58
N ASN A 57 -40.54 31.93 -30.56
CA ASN A 57 -41.55 30.87 -30.64
C ASN A 57 -41.60 29.98 -29.41
N TYR A 58 -40.77 30.24 -28.39
CA TYR A 58 -40.63 29.42 -27.21
C TYR A 58 -40.73 30.25 -25.93
N LYS A 59 -41.36 29.66 -24.92
CA LYS A 59 -41.41 30.26 -23.58
C LYS A 59 -40.12 29.99 -22.82
N ALA A 60 -39.80 30.82 -21.85
CA ALA A 60 -38.75 30.54 -20.87
C ALA A 60 -39.01 29.24 -20.12
N GLY A 61 -37.95 28.50 -19.82
CA GLY A 61 -38.05 27.26 -19.09
C GLY A 61 -36.76 26.94 -18.35
N SER A 62 -36.85 26.00 -17.45
CA SER A 62 -35.66 25.50 -16.73
C SER A 62 -35.78 23.99 -16.46
N ALA A 63 -34.64 23.33 -16.34
CA ALA A 63 -34.52 21.93 -15.93
C ALA A 63 -33.31 21.79 -15.00
N ALA A 64 -33.42 20.90 -14.01
CA ALA A 64 -32.35 20.59 -13.09
C ALA A 64 -32.03 19.09 -13.12
N TYR A 65 -30.75 18.76 -13.04
CA TYR A 65 -30.26 17.41 -13.06
C TYR A 65 -29.13 17.26 -12.05
N SER A 66 -29.06 16.10 -11.37
CA SER A 66 -27.97 15.79 -10.47
C SER A 66 -27.00 14.80 -11.15
N PHE A 67 -25.70 14.98 -10.86
CA PHE A 67 -24.67 14.03 -11.24
C PHE A 67 -23.67 13.88 -10.10
N GLU A 68 -22.93 12.77 -10.13
CA GLU A 68 -21.97 12.40 -9.10
C GLU A 68 -20.57 12.20 -9.69
N ILE A 69 -19.58 12.86 -9.08
CA ILE A 69 -18.18 12.49 -9.22
C ILE A 69 -17.84 11.64 -7.99
N ARG A 70 -17.69 10.33 -8.18
CA ARG A 70 -17.35 9.40 -7.10
C ARG A 70 -15.88 9.48 -6.76
N LYS A 71 -15.50 9.19 -5.53
CA LYS A 71 -14.10 9.09 -5.12
C LYS A 71 -13.38 8.02 -5.94
N ALA A 72 -12.12 8.31 -6.31
CA ALA A 72 -11.24 7.33 -6.95
C ALA A 72 -10.62 6.39 -5.91
N PRO A 73 -10.43 5.10 -6.21
CA PRO A 73 -9.74 4.20 -5.30
C PRO A 73 -8.25 4.55 -5.23
N LEU A 74 -7.71 4.65 -4.01
CA LEU A 74 -6.30 4.86 -3.73
C LEU A 74 -5.83 3.81 -2.72
N THR A 75 -4.83 3.02 -3.09
CA THR A 75 -4.22 2.03 -2.20
C THR A 75 -2.93 2.59 -1.62
N VAL A 76 -2.80 2.55 -0.29
CA VAL A 76 -1.61 2.94 0.46
C VAL A 76 -1.06 1.68 1.12
N THR A 77 0.08 1.17 0.63
CA THR A 77 0.69 -0.08 1.08
C THR A 77 1.95 0.21 1.88
N ALA A 78 2.01 -0.22 3.13
CA ALA A 78 3.25 -0.14 3.90
C ALA A 78 4.32 -1.03 3.26
N VAL A 79 5.54 -0.50 3.13
CA VAL A 79 6.67 -1.20 2.52
C VAL A 79 7.23 -2.24 3.49
N ASP A 80 7.43 -3.45 3.01
CA ASP A 80 8.08 -4.51 3.77
C ASP A 80 9.50 -4.11 4.17
N GLN A 81 9.88 -4.41 5.40
CA GLN A 81 11.19 -4.10 5.96
C GLN A 81 11.87 -5.37 6.50
N ARG A 82 13.19 -5.38 6.51
CA ARG A 82 14.00 -6.49 7.03
C ARG A 82 15.07 -5.94 7.95
N ILE A 83 15.10 -6.45 9.19
CA ILE A 83 16.11 -6.07 10.17
C ILE A 83 16.73 -7.30 10.83
N ALA A 84 17.92 -7.13 11.39
CA ALA A 84 18.50 -8.10 12.29
C ALA A 84 17.98 -7.89 13.73
N LEU A 85 17.82 -8.96 14.48
CA LEU A 85 17.46 -8.90 15.90
C LEU A 85 18.41 -7.96 16.66
N GLY A 86 17.83 -7.02 17.43
CA GLY A 86 18.56 -6.02 18.19
C GLY A 86 19.07 -4.83 17.37
N SER A 87 18.71 -4.71 16.10
CA SER A 87 18.92 -3.50 15.32
C SER A 87 17.89 -2.42 15.69
N GLU A 88 18.22 -1.16 15.37
CA GLU A 88 17.26 -0.07 15.47
C GLU A 88 16.03 -0.32 14.61
N ILE A 89 14.87 0.15 15.09
CA ILE A 89 13.61 0.09 14.34
C ILE A 89 13.72 1.06 13.16
N PRO A 90 13.51 0.61 11.91
CA PRO A 90 13.64 1.46 10.74
C PRO A 90 12.48 2.47 10.68
N GLU A 91 12.69 3.56 9.95
CA GLU A 91 11.59 4.42 9.53
C GLU A 91 10.73 3.68 8.52
N TYR A 92 9.41 3.64 8.79
CA TYR A 92 8.46 2.96 7.90
C TYR A 92 8.05 3.90 6.76
N MET A 93 7.83 3.32 5.58
CA MET A 93 7.41 4.01 4.36
C MET A 93 6.19 3.33 3.75
N ALA A 94 5.51 4.02 2.87
CA ALA A 94 4.40 3.45 2.09
C ALA A 94 4.55 3.73 0.59
N ASP A 95 4.03 2.82 -0.20
CA ASP A 95 3.81 2.97 -1.63
C ASP A 95 2.37 3.34 -1.90
N TYR A 96 2.13 4.18 -2.92
CA TYR A 96 0.83 4.68 -3.30
C TYR A 96 0.47 4.21 -4.71
N LYS A 97 -0.75 3.70 -4.87
CA LYS A 97 -1.26 3.26 -6.17
C LYS A 97 -2.69 3.74 -6.37
N GLY A 98 -2.91 4.53 -7.43
CA GLY A 98 -4.26 4.97 -7.81
C GLY A 98 -4.43 6.47 -7.91
N PHE A 99 -3.39 7.29 -7.71
CA PHE A 99 -3.47 8.72 -7.97
C PHE A 99 -3.89 9.01 -9.41
N GLN A 100 -4.70 10.05 -9.58
CA GLN A 100 -5.25 10.47 -10.85
C GLN A 100 -4.52 11.73 -11.38
N GLY A 101 -4.35 11.79 -12.71
CA GLY A 101 -3.72 12.95 -13.35
C GLY A 101 -2.29 13.21 -12.86
N THR A 102 -2.08 14.36 -12.22
CA THR A 102 -0.81 14.78 -11.61
C THR A 102 -0.87 14.83 -10.08
N ASP A 103 -1.86 14.16 -9.49
CA ASP A 103 -1.99 14.09 -8.04
C ASP A 103 -0.87 13.27 -7.42
N GLU A 104 -0.45 13.68 -6.24
CA GLU A 104 0.59 13.05 -5.43
C GLU A 104 0.16 13.10 -3.95
N GLU A 105 0.97 12.60 -3.05
CA GLU A 105 0.69 12.57 -1.60
C GLU A 105 0.22 13.92 -1.02
N ARG A 106 0.70 15.03 -1.56
CA ARG A 106 0.36 16.40 -1.10
C ARG A 106 -1.12 16.76 -1.22
N VAL A 107 -1.93 16.02 -2.01
CA VAL A 107 -3.37 16.23 -2.12
C VAL A 107 -4.16 15.51 -1.04
N LEU A 108 -3.48 14.70 -0.24
CA LEU A 108 -4.08 13.98 0.88
C LEU A 108 -4.06 14.84 2.14
N GLY A 109 -5.09 14.69 2.94
CA GLY A 109 -5.17 15.28 4.27
C GLY A 109 -4.69 14.29 5.35
N GLY A 110 -4.61 14.78 6.58
CA GLY A 110 -4.13 13.98 7.70
C GLY A 110 -2.61 13.84 7.72
N ALA A 111 -2.12 12.82 8.41
CA ALA A 111 -0.70 12.48 8.46
C ALA A 111 -0.56 10.95 8.42
N LEU A 112 0.30 10.45 7.53
CA LEU A 112 0.60 9.03 7.48
C LEU A 112 1.25 8.58 8.78
N GLN A 113 0.71 7.57 9.40
CA GLN A 113 1.18 6.95 10.63
C GLN A 113 1.31 5.45 10.44
N PHE A 114 2.25 4.85 11.16
CA PHE A 114 2.45 3.41 11.16
C PHE A 114 2.40 2.88 12.59
N VAL A 115 1.77 1.73 12.76
CA VAL A 115 1.79 0.95 13.99
C VAL A 115 2.43 -0.39 13.70
N CYS A 116 3.44 -0.76 14.52
CA CYS A 116 4.07 -2.08 14.49
C CYS A 116 4.30 -2.52 15.92
N GLU A 117 3.91 -3.75 16.25
CA GLU A 117 4.05 -4.30 17.61
C GLU A 117 5.49 -4.73 17.96
N TYR A 118 6.42 -4.68 17.01
CA TYR A 118 7.82 -4.99 17.25
C TYR A 118 8.45 -4.01 18.24
N THR A 119 9.18 -4.55 19.21
CA THR A 119 9.99 -3.80 20.19
C THR A 119 11.40 -4.41 20.25
N ALA A 120 12.34 -3.72 20.88
CA ALA A 120 13.72 -4.21 21.02
C ALA A 120 13.83 -5.57 21.76
N ASN A 121 12.81 -5.95 22.53
CA ASN A 121 12.74 -7.23 23.25
C ASN A 121 11.91 -8.30 22.52
N SER A 122 11.35 -7.99 21.37
CA SER A 122 10.57 -8.94 20.59
C SER A 122 11.48 -10.00 19.95
N PRO A 123 11.02 -11.25 19.83
CA PRO A 123 11.80 -12.31 19.20
C PRO A 123 11.93 -12.11 17.68
N ILE A 124 12.73 -12.97 17.04
CA ILE A 124 12.71 -13.12 15.58
C ILE A 124 11.30 -13.52 15.13
N GLY A 125 10.87 -13.00 13.97
CA GLY A 125 9.54 -13.28 13.44
C GLY A 125 9.09 -12.23 12.43
N GLU A 126 7.81 -12.27 12.14
CA GLU A 126 7.12 -11.36 11.22
C GLU A 126 6.16 -10.48 12.02
N TYR A 127 6.23 -9.18 11.82
CA TYR A 127 5.41 -8.19 12.50
C TYR A 127 4.70 -7.33 11.47
N ALA A 128 3.38 -7.15 11.61
CA ALA A 128 2.64 -6.29 10.71
C ALA A 128 3.03 -4.83 10.88
N ILE A 129 3.25 -4.13 9.76
CA ILE A 129 3.39 -2.67 9.69
C ILE A 129 2.05 -2.14 9.20
N VAL A 130 1.27 -1.51 10.07
CA VAL A 130 -0.10 -1.07 9.79
C VAL A 130 -0.12 0.42 9.49
N PRO A 131 -0.35 0.84 8.23
CA PRO A 131 -0.47 2.24 7.86
C PRO A 131 -1.86 2.79 8.19
N SER A 132 -1.95 4.08 8.52
CA SER A 132 -3.19 4.77 8.84
C SER A 132 -3.04 6.30 8.79
N GLY A 133 -4.13 7.03 9.05
CA GLY A 133 -4.12 8.46 9.36
C GLY A 133 -4.32 9.40 8.17
N LEU A 134 -4.24 8.92 6.93
CA LEU A 134 -4.52 9.74 5.75
C LEU A 134 -6.02 9.87 5.49
N THR A 135 -6.42 11.01 4.94
CA THR A 135 -7.79 11.31 4.53
C THR A 135 -7.82 11.94 3.14
N SER A 136 -8.96 11.89 2.46
CA SER A 136 -9.14 12.59 1.18
C SER A 136 -10.61 12.85 0.88
N ASP A 137 -10.87 13.97 0.22
CA ASP A 137 -12.18 14.28 -0.37
C ASP A 137 -12.36 13.58 -1.71
N ASN A 138 -11.29 13.39 -2.48
CA ASN A 138 -11.31 12.86 -3.84
C ASN A 138 -10.97 11.38 -3.96
N TYR A 139 -10.39 10.78 -2.91
CA TYR A 139 -9.98 9.38 -2.91
C TYR A 139 -10.67 8.57 -1.82
N GLU A 140 -11.01 7.33 -2.14
CA GLU A 140 -11.35 6.30 -1.19
C GLU A 140 -10.08 5.52 -0.86
N ILE A 141 -9.51 5.78 0.34
CA ILE A 141 -8.20 5.25 0.72
C ILE A 141 -8.36 3.86 1.31
N GLN A 142 -7.66 2.89 0.72
CA GLN A 142 -7.50 1.53 1.22
C GLN A 142 -6.08 1.36 1.75
N PHE A 143 -5.95 1.09 3.05
CA PHE A 143 -4.67 0.77 3.67
C PHE A 143 -4.36 -0.73 3.56
N VAL A 144 -3.11 -1.05 3.19
CA VAL A 144 -2.59 -2.42 3.10
C VAL A 144 -1.36 -2.52 3.97
N ASN A 145 -1.34 -3.53 4.84
CA ASN A 145 -0.24 -3.75 5.75
C ASN A 145 1.01 -4.22 4.99
N GLY A 146 2.17 -3.78 5.45
CA GLY A 146 3.47 -4.39 5.15
C GLY A 146 3.90 -5.33 6.27
N THR A 147 5.08 -5.92 6.12
CA THR A 147 5.67 -6.84 7.08
C THR A 147 7.08 -6.44 7.45
N LEU A 148 7.36 -6.36 8.75
CA LEU A 148 8.70 -6.27 9.30
C LEU A 148 9.23 -7.69 9.57
N TYR A 149 10.22 -8.12 8.81
CA TYR A 149 10.91 -9.40 8.99
C TYR A 149 12.10 -9.21 9.92
N VAL A 150 12.06 -9.80 11.11
CA VAL A 150 13.15 -9.75 12.08
C VAL A 150 13.91 -11.07 12.06
N ASN A 151 15.16 -11.05 11.65
CA ASN A 151 16.01 -12.21 11.47
C ASN A 151 17.21 -12.18 12.42
N LEU A 152 17.89 -13.31 12.59
CA LEU A 152 19.18 -13.32 13.28
C LEU A 152 20.21 -12.48 12.52
N LYS A 153 21.07 -11.80 13.26
CA LYS A 153 22.20 -11.10 12.66
C LYS A 153 23.17 -12.12 12.07
N ASN A 154 23.34 -12.14 10.75
CA ASN A 154 24.38 -12.95 10.12
C ASN A 154 25.75 -12.38 10.54
N SER A 155 26.42 -13.02 11.49
CA SER A 155 27.82 -12.72 11.77
C SER A 155 28.65 -13.31 10.62
N HIS A 156 29.08 -12.48 9.68
CA HIS A 156 30.17 -12.82 8.78
C HIS A 156 31.42 -13.08 9.64
N ILE A 157 31.74 -14.33 9.83
CA ILE A 157 33.08 -14.68 10.34
C ILE A 157 34.03 -14.41 9.18
N SER A 158 34.78 -13.31 9.31
CA SER A 158 35.96 -13.05 8.49
C SER A 158 36.86 -14.29 8.54
N SER A 159 37.06 -14.92 7.39
CA SER A 159 37.99 -16.05 7.23
C SER A 159 39.41 -15.59 7.55
N GLY A 160 39.82 -15.75 8.80
CA GLY A 160 41.22 -15.74 9.19
C GLY A 160 41.89 -17.01 8.66
N SER A 161 42.78 -16.85 7.69
CA SER A 161 43.76 -17.86 7.29
C SER A 161 44.54 -18.41 8.50
N GLY A 162 44.52 -19.75 8.70
CA GLY A 162 45.29 -20.36 9.77
C GLY A 162 45.26 -21.86 9.71
N SER A 163 46.16 -22.45 8.94
CA SER A 163 46.94 -23.71 9.09
C SER A 163 46.38 -24.90 9.87
N SER A 164 46.23 -25.99 9.14
CA SER A 164 46.44 -27.44 9.43
C SER A 164 46.60 -27.92 10.87
N GLY A 165 45.79 -28.96 11.23
CA GLY A 165 45.96 -29.84 12.37
C GLY A 165 44.93 -30.96 12.38
N SER A 166 45.42 -32.19 12.24
CA SER A 166 44.77 -33.46 12.00
C SER A 166 43.89 -34.00 13.15
N SER A 167 42.88 -34.76 12.76
CA SER A 167 42.24 -35.95 13.36
C SER A 167 41.57 -35.88 14.73
N GLY A 168 40.31 -36.34 14.74
CA GLY A 168 39.55 -36.74 15.91
C GLY A 168 38.05 -36.76 15.64
N ASP A 169 37.55 -37.91 15.26
CA ASP A 169 36.14 -38.26 15.05
C ASP A 169 35.27 -37.92 16.27
N SER A 170 34.25 -37.13 16.11
CA SER A 170 32.95 -37.17 16.81
C SER A 170 32.01 -36.17 16.16
N GLY A 171 31.06 -36.71 15.41
CA GLY A 171 30.13 -36.03 14.52
C GLY A 171 29.23 -34.95 15.13
N SER A 172 29.75 -33.78 15.29
CA SER A 172 28.95 -32.57 15.45
C SER A 172 29.60 -31.46 14.62
N GLU A 173 29.13 -31.23 13.40
CA GLU A 173 29.53 -30.08 12.59
C GLU A 173 28.83 -28.84 13.09
N ILE A 174 29.59 -27.90 13.63
CA ILE A 174 29.15 -26.58 13.98
C ILE A 174 29.19 -25.73 12.70
N THR A 175 28.02 -25.32 12.20
CA THR A 175 27.93 -24.40 11.08
C THR A 175 28.05 -22.95 11.54
N SER A 176 28.48 -22.04 10.67
CA SER A 176 28.70 -20.60 10.92
C SER A 176 27.46 -19.82 11.41
N SER A 177 26.28 -20.45 11.41
CA SER A 177 25.03 -19.84 11.88
C SER A 177 24.70 -20.15 13.35
N GLY A 178 25.60 -20.81 14.09
CA GLY A 178 25.44 -21.03 15.53
C GLY A 178 24.36 -22.02 15.94
N GLY A 179 24.03 -22.94 15.06
CA GLY A 179 23.20 -24.14 15.31
C GLY A 179 23.98 -25.42 15.14
N THR A 180 23.35 -26.54 15.39
CA THR A 180 23.92 -27.90 15.25
C THR A 180 23.06 -28.78 14.35
N TRP A 181 23.71 -29.62 13.56
CA TRP A 181 23.04 -30.69 12.85
C TRP A 181 22.87 -31.89 13.77
N ASP A 182 21.65 -32.42 13.82
CA ASP A 182 21.34 -33.62 14.57
C ASP A 182 20.77 -34.69 13.62
N LYS A 183 21.28 -35.92 13.81
CA LYS A 183 20.90 -37.07 12.97
C LYS A 183 19.56 -37.64 13.44
N GLN A 184 18.59 -37.66 12.56
CA GLN A 184 17.26 -38.25 12.74
C GLN A 184 17.17 -39.57 11.97
N GLU A 185 16.16 -40.39 12.23
CA GLU A 185 15.94 -41.65 11.51
C GLU A 185 15.80 -41.51 9.99
N LYS A 186 15.39 -40.37 9.51
CA LYS A 186 15.17 -40.03 8.09
C LYS A 186 16.10 -38.93 7.53
N GLY A 187 17.28 -38.73 8.13
CA GLY A 187 18.24 -37.76 7.68
C GLY A 187 18.73 -36.80 8.77
N TRP A 188 19.39 -35.73 8.41
CA TRP A 188 19.95 -34.77 9.33
C TRP A 188 19.01 -33.57 9.45
N ARG A 189 18.83 -33.03 10.69
CA ARG A 189 18.04 -31.83 10.96
C ARG A 189 18.92 -30.79 11.63
N PHE A 190 18.84 -29.54 11.14
CA PHE A 190 19.56 -28.40 11.70
C PHE A 190 18.75 -27.74 12.81
N TYR A 191 19.31 -27.63 14.01
CA TYR A 191 18.71 -26.95 15.14
C TYR A 191 19.49 -25.68 15.43
N TYR A 192 18.75 -24.54 15.55
CA TYR A 192 19.30 -23.30 16.02
C TYR A 192 19.54 -23.33 17.52
N LYS A 193 20.42 -22.45 18.05
CA LYS A 193 20.73 -22.36 19.49
C LYS A 193 19.52 -22.14 20.40
N ASN A 194 18.41 -21.59 19.88
CA ASN A 194 17.16 -21.38 20.61
C ASN A 194 16.27 -22.65 20.68
N GLY A 195 16.73 -23.80 20.18
CA GLY A 195 15.98 -25.04 20.17
C GLY A 195 14.98 -25.20 19.02
N SER A 196 14.76 -24.18 18.19
CA SER A 196 13.97 -24.31 16.98
C SER A 196 14.79 -25.01 15.88
N TYR A 197 14.13 -25.70 14.96
CA TYR A 197 14.80 -26.30 13.79
C TYR A 197 14.40 -25.57 12.52
N ALA A 198 15.23 -25.65 11.48
CA ALA A 198 14.92 -25.10 10.18
C ALA A 198 13.69 -25.82 9.61
N ALA A 199 12.55 -25.16 9.62
CA ALA A 199 11.27 -25.67 9.12
C ALA A 199 11.16 -25.53 7.60
N GLY A 200 12.20 -25.69 6.87
CA GLY A 200 12.23 -25.69 5.40
C GLY A 200 13.35 -26.61 5.00
N LYS A 201 13.02 -27.78 4.71
CA LYS A 201 13.63 -28.74 3.78
C LYS A 201 15.17 -28.81 3.61
N ARG A 202 16.00 -28.26 4.48
CA ARG A 202 17.43 -28.53 4.42
C ARG A 202 17.73 -29.77 5.26
N THR A 203 17.66 -30.94 4.66
CA THR A 203 18.10 -32.19 5.25
C THR A 203 19.42 -32.58 4.60
N LYS A 204 20.38 -33.03 5.41
CA LYS A 204 21.65 -33.62 4.95
C LYS A 204 21.54 -35.12 5.03
N ASP A 205 21.83 -35.85 3.97
CA ASP A 205 21.90 -37.30 3.99
C ASP A 205 23.20 -37.81 4.63
N ALA A 206 23.36 -39.14 4.68
CA ALA A 206 24.53 -39.78 5.26
C ALA A 206 25.84 -39.44 4.52
N ASP A 207 25.76 -38.98 3.27
CA ASP A 207 26.91 -38.63 2.42
C ASP A 207 27.24 -37.13 2.51
N GLY A 208 26.47 -36.38 3.28
CA GLY A 208 26.68 -34.95 3.46
C GLY A 208 25.97 -34.06 2.45
N THR A 209 25.15 -34.60 1.57
CA THR A 209 24.36 -33.88 0.60
C THR A 209 23.22 -33.16 1.29
N ILE A 210 23.08 -31.86 1.03
CA ILE A 210 22.01 -31.00 1.57
C ILE A 210 20.89 -30.95 0.54
N TYR A 211 19.67 -31.26 0.98
CA TYR A 211 18.45 -31.14 0.18
C TYR A 211 17.67 -29.87 0.60
N GLU A 212 17.23 -29.11 -0.36
CA GLU A 212 16.34 -27.93 -0.17
C GLU A 212 14.87 -28.32 -0.22
#